data_0e080162a3f9f019c75a0fb43c6416aa
#
_entry.id   0e080162a3f9f019c75a0fb43c6416aa
#
_cell.length_a   1.000
_cell.length_b   1.000
_cell.length_c   1.000
_cell.angle_alpha   90.00
_cell.angle_beta   90.00
_cell.angle_gamma   90.00
#
_symmetry.space_group_name_H-M   'P 1'
#
loop_
_entity.id
_entity.type
_entity.pdbx_description
1 polymer ?
#
loop_
_entity_poly.entity_id
_entity_poly.type
_entity_poly.pdbx_seq_one_letter_code
_entity_poly.pdbx_strand_id
1 'polypeptide(L)'
;MSTIGLKLIASGIDFKDYGFVKLKHLFESLSEHFVISADGQSELPLVKCNSKEAQNSVLSFKKKTNRNKDEMIHLTQWANINLKGAIERLKNMALSERWTYSVKDENYPHPILAKYLKWTFVKIKRENKILYSNNHAAFNTGLVDKFYKPIYAVFDKNKFDKQPWHFIDFCVAGSSTVAARKLTDNFSHLPERASYILNYDDVIYDTSLPVDVNWEHIILENIDRMPTELLRQVCLGSFDVLDPSRLNECEKPHYYEEMRKFLESNPMKLSIISSMMGMAVETAKHRVAWNYKTAIPVYYPTDDSVHLILPLALNINEPDEISIALVMTKTPSGRYRAVTIFTLDMAYSNARLVTKPSSDWLIAESI
;
A
#
# COMPACT_ATOMS: atom_id res chain seq x y z
N MET A 1 9.14 8.67 -29.77
CA MET A 1 8.49 7.42 -29.31
C MET A 1 8.43 6.45 -30.48
N SER A 2 8.70 5.16 -30.26
CA SER A 2 8.58 4.15 -31.32
C SER A 2 7.12 3.95 -31.74
N THR A 3 6.89 3.53 -33.00
CA THR A 3 5.55 3.26 -33.52
C THR A 3 4.75 2.26 -32.66
N ILE A 4 5.46 1.30 -32.04
CA ILE A 4 4.87 0.32 -31.11
C ILE A 4 4.42 1.00 -29.81
N GLY A 5 5.22 1.93 -29.25
CA GLY A 5 4.86 2.66 -28.04
C GLY A 5 3.60 3.50 -28.23
N LEU A 6 3.47 4.17 -29.37
CA LEU A 6 2.26 4.94 -29.70
C LEU A 6 1.02 4.04 -29.88
N LYS A 7 1.18 2.86 -30.50
CA LYS A 7 0.08 1.89 -30.64
C LYS A 7 -0.35 1.28 -29.31
N LEU A 8 0.57 1.02 -28.39
CA LEU A 8 0.25 0.52 -27.05
C LEU A 8 -0.53 1.57 -26.24
N ILE A 9 -0.08 2.83 -26.27
CA ILE A 9 -0.77 3.95 -25.60
C ILE A 9 -2.17 4.15 -26.19
N ALA A 10 -2.30 4.11 -27.53
CA ALA A 10 -3.59 4.20 -28.21
C ALA A 10 -4.53 3.02 -27.86
N SER A 11 -3.97 1.89 -27.46
CA SER A 11 -4.71 0.71 -26.97
C SER A 11 -4.93 0.74 -25.45
N GLY A 12 -4.61 1.85 -24.78
CA GLY A 12 -4.77 2.00 -23.31
C GLY A 12 -3.73 1.25 -22.48
N ILE A 13 -2.59 0.91 -23.07
CA ILE A 13 -1.48 0.22 -22.38
C ILE A 13 -0.31 1.21 -22.27
N ASP A 14 -0.08 1.75 -21.07
CA ASP A 14 1.16 2.46 -20.75
C ASP A 14 2.11 1.51 -20.01
N PHE A 15 3.30 1.28 -20.57
CA PHE A 15 4.30 0.39 -19.98
C PHE A 15 4.82 0.91 -18.63
N LYS A 16 4.65 2.20 -18.34
CA LYS A 16 4.96 2.80 -17.03
C LYS A 16 4.00 2.33 -15.93
N ASP A 17 2.74 2.05 -16.29
CA ASP A 17 1.76 1.50 -15.35
C ASP A 17 2.14 0.08 -14.86
N TYR A 18 3.12 -0.55 -15.55
CA TYR A 18 3.68 -1.87 -15.21
C TYR A 18 5.07 -1.79 -14.56
N GLY A 19 5.51 -0.59 -14.17
CA GLY A 19 6.80 -0.39 -13.51
C GLY A 19 8.01 -0.37 -14.48
N PHE A 20 7.80 -0.26 -15.78
CA PHE A 20 8.89 -0.20 -16.75
C PHE A 20 9.21 1.23 -17.15
N VAL A 21 10.46 1.63 -16.95
CA VAL A 21 10.94 2.98 -17.35
C VAL A 21 11.06 3.11 -18.86
N LYS A 22 11.36 2.02 -19.57
CA LYS A 22 11.52 1.98 -21.04
C LYS A 22 10.75 0.81 -21.61
N LEU A 23 10.12 1.03 -22.77
CA LEU A 23 9.40 -0.01 -23.51
C LEU A 23 10.28 -1.23 -23.85
N LYS A 24 11.58 -1.04 -24.06
CA LYS A 24 12.57 -2.11 -24.26
C LYS A 24 12.59 -3.09 -23.08
N HIS A 25 12.58 -2.60 -21.84
CA HIS A 25 12.62 -3.44 -20.65
C HIS A 25 11.34 -4.28 -20.48
N LEU A 26 10.18 -3.77 -20.92
CA LEU A 26 8.96 -4.56 -20.97
C LEU A 26 9.12 -5.78 -21.89
N PHE A 27 9.66 -5.59 -23.09
CA PHE A 27 9.86 -6.70 -24.04
C PHE A 27 10.97 -7.65 -23.61
N GLU A 28 12.01 -7.17 -22.96
CA GLU A 28 13.07 -8.01 -22.38
C GLU A 28 12.53 -8.89 -21.24
N SER A 29 11.62 -8.39 -20.44
CA SER A 29 10.97 -9.19 -19.37
C SER A 29 10.02 -10.27 -19.93
N LEU A 30 9.62 -10.14 -21.19
CA LEU A 30 8.75 -11.06 -21.92
C LEU A 30 9.53 -11.83 -23.01
N SER A 31 10.81 -12.11 -22.77
CA SER A 31 11.72 -12.77 -23.71
C SER A 31 11.26 -14.15 -24.20
N GLU A 32 10.42 -14.85 -23.43
CA GLU A 32 9.81 -16.11 -23.87
C GLU A 32 8.80 -15.93 -25.02
N HIS A 33 8.22 -14.74 -25.13
CA HIS A 33 7.15 -14.43 -26.08
C HIS A 33 7.59 -13.51 -27.23
N PHE A 34 8.68 -12.77 -27.05
CA PHE A 34 9.16 -11.79 -28.01
C PHE A 34 10.67 -11.90 -28.25
N VAL A 35 11.08 -11.75 -29.48
CA VAL A 35 12.50 -11.59 -29.87
C VAL A 35 12.74 -10.15 -30.28
N ILE A 36 13.76 -9.54 -29.67
CA ILE A 36 14.25 -8.21 -30.06
C ILE A 36 15.43 -8.45 -31.00
N SER A 37 15.30 -8.09 -32.26
CA SER A 37 16.39 -8.14 -33.25
C SER A 37 16.79 -6.73 -33.69
N ALA A 38 18.09 -6.48 -33.77
CA ALA A 38 18.60 -5.29 -34.44
C ALA A 38 18.62 -5.57 -35.96
N ASP A 39 17.86 -4.77 -36.73
CA ASP A 39 17.97 -4.78 -38.19
C ASP A 39 19.12 -3.84 -38.55
N GLY A 40 20.12 -4.35 -39.28
CA GLY A 40 21.36 -3.62 -39.60
C GLY A 40 21.17 -2.34 -40.41
N GLN A 41 19.94 -1.93 -40.69
CA GLN A 41 19.60 -0.74 -41.47
C GLN A 41 18.78 0.32 -40.69
N SER A 42 18.33 0.04 -39.48
CA SER A 42 17.60 1.03 -38.66
C SER A 42 18.15 1.11 -37.24
N GLU A 43 18.26 2.31 -36.68
CA GLU A 43 18.67 2.55 -35.30
C GLU A 43 17.66 2.03 -34.23
N LEU A 44 16.52 1.48 -34.67
CA LEU A 44 15.44 1.04 -33.80
C LEU A 44 15.31 -0.49 -33.81
N PRO A 45 15.32 -1.15 -32.63
CA PRO A 45 15.14 -2.59 -32.58
C PRO A 45 13.74 -3.03 -33.01
N LEU A 46 13.69 -4.11 -33.80
CA LEU A 46 12.45 -4.78 -34.23
C LEU A 46 12.04 -5.79 -33.17
N VAL A 47 10.75 -5.78 -32.81
CA VAL A 47 10.15 -6.76 -31.86
C VAL A 47 9.24 -7.69 -32.66
N LYS A 48 9.54 -9.00 -32.62
CA LYS A 48 8.73 -10.05 -33.26
C LYS A 48 8.11 -10.96 -32.19
N CYS A 49 6.86 -11.34 -32.38
CA CYS A 49 6.16 -12.29 -31.53
C CYS A 49 6.51 -13.73 -31.92
N ASN A 50 6.87 -14.58 -30.95
CA ASN A 50 7.39 -15.93 -31.20
C ASN A 50 6.32 -16.98 -31.49
N SER A 51 5.04 -16.78 -31.14
CA SER A 51 3.97 -17.75 -31.39
C SER A 51 2.56 -17.17 -31.29
N LYS A 52 1.55 -17.94 -31.79
CA LYS A 52 0.12 -17.63 -31.59
C LYS A 52 -0.31 -17.66 -30.11
N GLU A 53 0.37 -18.40 -29.27
CA GLU A 53 0.10 -18.48 -27.81
C GLU A 53 0.48 -17.17 -27.10
N ALA A 54 1.49 -16.45 -27.59
CA ALA A 54 1.84 -15.13 -27.06
C ALA A 54 0.73 -14.08 -27.31
N GLN A 55 -0.04 -14.20 -28.38
CA GLN A 55 -1.22 -13.32 -28.59
C GLN A 55 -2.31 -13.58 -27.55
N ASN A 56 -2.50 -14.84 -27.15
CA ASN A 56 -3.47 -15.23 -26.11
C ASN A 56 -2.99 -14.83 -24.72
N SER A 57 -1.69 -14.86 -24.44
CA SER A 57 -1.11 -14.40 -23.17
C SER A 57 -1.18 -12.87 -23.02
N VAL A 58 -0.95 -12.12 -24.11
CA VAL A 58 -1.15 -10.65 -24.13
C VAL A 58 -2.64 -10.30 -23.94
N LEU A 59 -3.56 -11.10 -24.50
CA LEU A 59 -5.00 -10.96 -24.27
C LEU A 59 -5.41 -11.33 -22.84
N SER A 60 -4.75 -12.33 -22.23
CA SER A 60 -4.95 -12.68 -20.82
C SER A 60 -4.36 -11.64 -19.86
N PHE A 61 -3.24 -10.99 -20.25
CA PHE A 61 -2.67 -9.84 -19.54
C PHE A 61 -3.61 -8.62 -19.64
N LYS A 62 -4.17 -8.33 -20.84
CA LYS A 62 -5.23 -7.31 -21.01
C LYS A 62 -6.46 -7.61 -20.13
N LYS A 63 -6.89 -8.88 -20.03
CA LYS A 63 -7.98 -9.27 -19.13
C LYS A 63 -7.62 -9.08 -17.65
N LYS A 64 -6.38 -9.36 -17.22
CA LYS A 64 -5.94 -9.11 -15.84
C LYS A 64 -5.86 -7.62 -15.52
N THR A 65 -5.37 -6.77 -16.43
CA THR A 65 -5.22 -5.32 -16.19
C THR A 65 -6.54 -4.55 -16.30
N ASN A 66 -7.44 -4.94 -17.20
CA ASN A 66 -8.80 -4.40 -17.21
C ASN A 66 -9.60 -4.87 -15.98
N ARG A 67 -9.42 -6.12 -15.49
CA ARG A 67 -10.01 -6.57 -14.21
C ARG A 67 -9.57 -5.65 -13.06
N ASN A 68 -8.29 -5.29 -12.96
CA ASN A 68 -7.80 -4.46 -11.85
C ASN A 68 -8.36 -3.02 -11.86
N LYS A 69 -8.72 -2.43 -12.98
CA LYS A 69 -9.37 -1.08 -13.03
C LYS A 69 -10.86 -1.14 -12.71
N ASP A 70 -11.58 -2.15 -13.18
CA ASP A 70 -13.01 -2.34 -12.88
C ASP A 70 -13.25 -2.88 -11.45
N GLU A 71 -12.25 -3.52 -10.83
CA GLU A 71 -12.33 -4.08 -9.47
C GLU A 71 -12.06 -3.06 -8.35
N MET A 72 -11.49 -1.89 -8.63
CA MET A 72 -11.22 -0.84 -7.63
C MET A 72 -12.38 0.14 -7.43
N ILE A 73 -13.60 -0.34 -7.38
CA ILE A 73 -14.73 0.49 -6.99
C ILE A 73 -14.65 0.76 -5.49
N HIS A 74 -14.56 2.03 -5.12
CA HIS A 74 -14.56 2.47 -3.73
C HIS A 74 -15.97 2.51 -3.13
N LEU A 75 -16.05 2.41 -1.80
CA LEU A 75 -17.31 2.44 -1.05
C LEU A 75 -18.21 3.63 -1.45
N THR A 76 -17.64 4.82 -1.62
CA THR A 76 -18.39 6.04 -2.02
C THR A 76 -18.86 6.04 -3.47
N GLN A 77 -18.28 5.20 -4.32
CA GLN A 77 -18.77 4.98 -5.69
C GLN A 77 -19.87 3.90 -5.72
N TRP A 78 -19.76 2.92 -4.84
CA TRP A 78 -20.69 1.80 -4.74
C TRP A 78 -21.97 2.15 -3.96
N ALA A 79 -21.86 3.02 -2.95
CA ALA A 79 -22.98 3.40 -2.10
C ALA A 79 -23.07 4.92 -1.87
N ASN A 80 -24.29 5.41 -1.77
CA ASN A 80 -24.58 6.75 -1.25
C ASN A 80 -24.36 6.74 0.27
N ILE A 81 -23.28 7.39 0.73
CA ILE A 81 -22.85 7.42 2.11
C ILE A 81 -22.26 8.78 2.47
N ASN A 82 -22.72 9.37 3.57
CA ASN A 82 -22.00 10.48 4.21
C ASN A 82 -20.79 9.92 4.96
N LEU A 83 -19.64 9.83 4.25
CA LEU A 83 -18.44 9.16 4.77
C LEU A 83 -17.94 9.78 6.08
N LYS A 84 -17.93 11.13 6.22
CA LYS A 84 -17.47 11.82 7.43
C LYS A 84 -18.31 11.42 8.65
N GLY A 85 -19.63 11.47 8.53
CA GLY A 85 -20.56 11.06 9.59
C GLY A 85 -20.49 9.54 9.88
N ALA A 86 -20.29 8.72 8.84
CA ALA A 86 -20.16 7.28 9.01
C ALA A 86 -18.86 6.92 9.76
N ILE A 87 -17.73 7.55 9.43
CA ILE A 87 -16.45 7.34 10.11
C ILE A 87 -16.53 7.71 11.58
N GLU A 88 -17.18 8.82 11.92
CA GLU A 88 -17.36 9.23 13.33
C GLU A 88 -18.20 8.20 14.12
N ARG A 89 -19.28 7.69 13.53
CA ARG A 89 -20.09 6.62 14.15
C ARG A 89 -19.28 5.33 14.32
N LEU A 90 -18.54 4.93 13.29
CA LEU A 90 -17.73 3.72 13.32
C LEU A 90 -16.63 3.81 14.40
N LYS A 91 -15.97 4.95 14.52
CA LYS A 91 -14.97 5.23 15.57
C LYS A 91 -15.56 5.09 16.98
N ASN A 92 -16.78 5.58 17.18
CA ASN A 92 -17.43 5.52 18.49
C ASN A 92 -17.93 4.12 18.84
N MET A 93 -18.17 3.25 17.84
CA MET A 93 -18.55 1.85 18.05
C MET A 93 -17.35 0.93 18.20
N ALA A 94 -16.28 1.18 17.46
CA ALA A 94 -15.11 0.32 17.40
C ALA A 94 -14.31 0.36 18.74
N LEU A 95 -13.60 -0.73 19.01
CA LEU A 95 -12.62 -0.77 20.09
C LEU A 95 -11.67 0.42 19.95
N SER A 96 -11.41 1.09 21.08
CA SER A 96 -10.59 2.30 21.07
C SER A 96 -9.18 2.01 20.61
N GLU A 97 -8.74 2.74 19.59
CA GLU A 97 -7.38 2.71 19.06
C GLU A 97 -7.04 4.03 18.36
N ARG A 98 -5.78 4.20 17.98
CA ARG A 98 -5.33 5.40 17.27
C ARG A 98 -5.85 5.40 15.83
N TRP A 99 -6.61 6.45 15.46
CA TRP A 99 -7.15 6.68 14.13
C TRP A 99 -6.64 7.96 13.45
N THR A 100 -5.66 8.64 14.08
CA THR A 100 -5.08 9.90 13.59
C THR A 100 -3.60 9.73 13.30
N TYR A 101 -3.09 10.48 12.33
CA TYR A 101 -1.65 10.62 12.12
C TYR A 101 -1.01 11.50 13.19
N SER A 102 0.32 11.51 13.25
CA SER A 102 1.11 12.37 14.16
C SER A 102 0.82 13.85 13.89
N VAL A 103 0.74 14.21 12.62
CA VAL A 103 0.28 15.54 12.19
C VAL A 103 -1.24 15.48 12.05
N LYS A 104 -1.94 16.25 12.87
CA LYS A 104 -3.41 16.30 12.87
C LYS A 104 -3.92 17.12 11.69
N ASP A 105 -4.90 16.60 10.99
CA ASP A 105 -5.70 17.32 10.01
C ASP A 105 -7.08 17.59 10.63
N GLU A 106 -7.37 18.86 10.90
CA GLU A 106 -8.64 19.28 11.50
C GLU A 106 -9.84 19.02 10.56
N ASN A 107 -9.62 19.06 9.24
CA ASN A 107 -10.65 18.81 8.24
C ASN A 107 -11.01 17.32 8.13
N TYR A 108 -10.10 16.44 8.54
CA TYR A 108 -10.27 15.00 8.44
C TYR A 108 -9.82 14.28 9.72
N PRO A 109 -10.67 14.24 10.75
CA PRO A 109 -10.28 13.89 12.11
C PRO A 109 -9.81 12.43 12.30
N HIS A 110 -10.21 11.50 11.41
CA HIS A 110 -9.87 10.07 11.51
C HIS A 110 -9.37 9.49 10.18
N PRO A 111 -8.25 9.98 9.64
CA PRO A 111 -7.77 9.59 8.30
C PRO A 111 -7.36 8.12 8.22
N ILE A 112 -6.81 7.54 9.30
CA ILE A 112 -6.42 6.12 9.34
C ILE A 112 -7.66 5.23 9.26
N LEU A 113 -8.74 5.54 10.00
CA LEU A 113 -9.98 4.77 9.95
C LEU A 113 -10.66 4.85 8.58
N ALA A 114 -10.65 6.02 7.95
CA ALA A 114 -11.21 6.19 6.62
C ALA A 114 -10.40 5.42 5.56
N LYS A 115 -9.08 5.47 5.63
CA LYS A 115 -8.19 4.67 4.80
C LYS A 115 -8.43 3.16 5.03
N TYR A 116 -8.55 2.74 6.29
CA TYR A 116 -8.88 1.38 6.67
C TYR A 116 -10.19 0.91 6.04
N LEU A 117 -11.28 1.64 6.26
CA LEU A 117 -12.60 1.27 5.71
C LEU A 117 -12.60 1.23 4.18
N LYS A 118 -11.94 2.20 3.53
CA LYS A 118 -11.80 2.26 2.08
C LYS A 118 -11.16 0.98 1.53
N TRP A 119 -10.00 0.59 2.04
CA TRP A 119 -9.25 -0.54 1.50
C TRP A 119 -9.81 -1.91 1.94
N THR A 120 -10.36 -1.99 3.14
CA THR A 120 -11.11 -3.18 3.59
C THR A 120 -12.32 -3.43 2.70
N PHE A 121 -13.08 -2.40 2.33
CA PHE A 121 -14.19 -2.55 1.39
C PHE A 121 -13.73 -3.06 0.02
N VAL A 122 -12.65 -2.49 -0.54
CA VAL A 122 -12.07 -2.96 -1.81
C VAL A 122 -11.67 -4.44 -1.72
N LYS A 123 -11.01 -4.85 -0.64
CA LYS A 123 -10.59 -6.24 -0.40
C LYS A 123 -11.79 -7.19 -0.30
N ILE A 124 -12.79 -6.86 0.51
CA ILE A 124 -14.02 -7.63 0.67
C ILE A 124 -14.76 -7.80 -0.66
N LYS A 125 -14.80 -6.73 -1.47
CA LYS A 125 -15.41 -6.78 -2.78
C LYS A 125 -14.66 -7.70 -3.75
N ARG A 126 -13.32 -7.64 -3.76
CA ARG A 126 -12.47 -8.57 -4.53
C ARG A 126 -12.68 -10.03 -4.13
N GLU A 127 -12.88 -10.29 -2.84
CA GLU A 127 -13.14 -11.62 -2.29
C GLU A 127 -14.60 -12.09 -2.43
N ASN A 128 -15.48 -11.28 -3.01
CA ASN A 128 -16.93 -11.56 -3.12
C ASN A 128 -17.62 -11.84 -1.76
N LYS A 129 -17.18 -11.16 -0.69
CA LYS A 129 -17.68 -11.32 0.68
C LYS A 129 -18.74 -10.29 1.08
N ILE A 130 -19.19 -9.47 0.14
CA ILE A 130 -20.39 -8.66 0.35
C ILE A 130 -21.60 -9.57 0.18
N LEU A 131 -22.44 -9.65 1.19
CA LEU A 131 -23.71 -10.37 1.08
C LEU A 131 -24.79 -9.49 0.48
N TYR A 132 -25.59 -10.07 -0.37
CA TYR A 132 -26.72 -9.42 -1.04
C TYR A 132 -28.01 -10.20 -0.78
N SER A 133 -29.07 -9.46 -0.50
CA SER A 133 -30.45 -9.93 -0.57
C SER A 133 -31.23 -9.04 -1.56
N ASN A 134 -32.51 -9.28 -1.79
CA ASN A 134 -33.30 -8.53 -2.80
C ASN A 134 -33.18 -7.01 -2.64
N ASN A 135 -33.25 -6.50 -1.40
CA ASN A 135 -33.27 -5.06 -1.09
C ASN A 135 -32.15 -4.61 -0.15
N HIS A 136 -31.27 -5.50 0.26
CA HIS A 136 -30.24 -5.19 1.26
C HIS A 136 -28.88 -5.71 0.83
N ALA A 137 -27.83 -5.02 1.27
CA ALA A 137 -26.45 -5.51 1.20
C ALA A 137 -25.77 -5.31 2.55
N ALA A 138 -24.82 -6.18 2.87
CA ALA A 138 -24.06 -6.06 4.10
C ALA A 138 -22.63 -6.57 3.92
N PHE A 139 -21.69 -5.99 4.66
CA PHE A 139 -20.32 -6.50 4.77
C PHE A 139 -19.76 -6.36 6.19
N ASN A 140 -18.78 -7.18 6.50
CA ASN A 140 -18.03 -7.12 7.75
C ASN A 140 -16.93 -6.06 7.65
N THR A 141 -16.91 -5.08 8.56
CA THR A 141 -15.90 -4.01 8.55
C THR A 141 -14.51 -4.49 8.96
N GLY A 142 -14.38 -5.70 9.54
CA GLY A 142 -13.15 -6.19 10.14
C GLY A 142 -12.84 -5.57 11.51
N LEU A 143 -13.64 -4.59 11.97
CA LEU A 143 -13.54 -3.99 13.29
C LEU A 143 -14.43 -4.71 14.29
N VAL A 144 -14.11 -4.52 15.57
CA VAL A 144 -14.86 -5.08 16.68
C VAL A 144 -15.23 -4.00 17.70
N ASP A 145 -16.30 -4.22 18.42
CA ASP A 145 -16.68 -3.38 19.56
C ASP A 145 -15.85 -3.68 20.82
N LYS A 146 -16.13 -3.01 21.92
CA LYS A 146 -15.47 -3.20 23.23
C LYS A 146 -15.60 -4.61 23.81
N PHE A 147 -16.49 -5.45 23.27
CA PHE A 147 -16.69 -6.84 23.65
C PHE A 147 -16.13 -7.81 22.61
N TYR A 148 -15.32 -7.31 21.66
CA TYR A 148 -14.77 -8.05 20.52
C TYR A 148 -15.81 -8.64 19.57
N LYS A 149 -17.05 -8.11 19.57
CA LYS A 149 -18.07 -8.50 18.62
C LYS A 149 -17.88 -7.80 17.29
N PRO A 150 -17.99 -8.51 16.15
CA PRO A 150 -17.80 -7.91 14.82
C PRO A 150 -18.80 -6.78 14.52
N ILE A 151 -18.32 -5.75 13.87
CA ILE A 151 -19.12 -4.61 13.40
C ILE A 151 -19.37 -4.79 11.90
N TYR A 152 -20.64 -4.68 11.51
CA TYR A 152 -21.10 -4.82 10.14
C TYR A 152 -21.62 -3.49 9.59
N ALA A 153 -21.43 -3.26 8.29
CA ALA A 153 -22.06 -2.17 7.55
C ALA A 153 -23.26 -2.71 6.79
N VAL A 154 -24.41 -2.04 6.90
CA VAL A 154 -25.71 -2.45 6.30
C VAL A 154 -26.22 -1.37 5.38
N PHE A 155 -26.79 -1.80 4.24
CA PHE A 155 -27.23 -0.95 3.16
C PHE A 155 -28.61 -1.37 2.67
N ASP A 156 -29.41 -0.39 2.26
CA ASP A 156 -30.64 -0.60 1.48
C ASP A 156 -30.37 -0.39 -0.01
N LYS A 157 -31.18 -1.01 -0.84
CA LYS A 157 -31.14 -0.78 -2.28
C LYS A 157 -31.52 0.68 -2.57
N ASN A 158 -30.70 1.36 -3.36
CA ASN A 158 -30.92 2.74 -3.74
C ASN A 158 -31.78 2.81 -5.04
N LYS A 159 -32.40 3.94 -5.27
CA LYS A 159 -33.16 4.24 -6.50
C LYS A 159 -32.23 4.68 -7.66
N PHE A 160 -30.98 5.01 -7.38
CA PHE A 160 -30.01 5.51 -8.35
C PHE A 160 -29.04 4.42 -8.79
N ASP A 161 -29.00 4.10 -10.08
CA ASP A 161 -28.15 3.04 -10.65
C ASP A 161 -26.65 3.30 -10.47
N LYS A 162 -26.21 4.56 -10.48
CA LYS A 162 -24.79 4.92 -10.30
C LYS A 162 -24.25 4.59 -8.90
N GLN A 163 -25.11 4.61 -7.89
CA GLN A 163 -24.83 4.21 -6.52
C GLN A 163 -25.98 3.31 -6.05
N PRO A 164 -25.95 2.03 -6.41
CA PRO A 164 -27.11 1.14 -6.23
C PRO A 164 -27.46 0.86 -4.77
N TRP A 165 -26.62 1.28 -3.83
CA TRP A 165 -26.80 1.07 -2.40
C TRP A 165 -26.85 2.39 -1.64
N HIS A 166 -27.63 2.44 -0.57
CA HIS A 166 -27.71 3.54 0.38
C HIS A 166 -27.30 3.03 1.77
N PHE A 167 -26.31 3.68 2.37
CA PHE A 167 -25.83 3.30 3.71
C PHE A 167 -26.88 3.60 4.77
N ILE A 168 -27.22 2.57 5.57
CA ILE A 168 -28.13 2.70 6.72
C ILE A 168 -27.32 3.06 7.94
N ASP A 169 -26.52 2.11 8.44
CA ASP A 169 -25.65 2.30 9.61
C ASP A 169 -24.68 1.12 9.80
N PHE A 170 -23.77 1.30 10.76
CA PHE A 170 -23.01 0.20 11.33
C PHE A 170 -23.79 -0.45 12.47
N CYS A 171 -23.60 -1.76 12.68
CA CYS A 171 -24.23 -2.48 13.75
C CYS A 171 -23.41 -3.69 14.21
N VAL A 172 -23.68 -4.12 15.43
CA VAL A 172 -23.31 -5.46 15.95
C VAL A 172 -24.54 -6.34 15.81
N ALA A 173 -24.38 -7.57 15.31
CA ALA A 173 -25.48 -8.51 15.17
C ALA A 173 -26.16 -8.79 16.53
N GLY A 174 -27.49 -8.82 16.53
CA GLY A 174 -28.30 -9.00 17.74
C GLY A 174 -28.49 -7.76 18.61
N SER A 175 -27.96 -6.58 18.20
CA SER A 175 -28.31 -5.33 18.87
C SER A 175 -29.70 -4.84 18.49
N SER A 176 -30.28 -3.91 19.27
CA SER A 176 -31.65 -3.41 19.07
C SER A 176 -31.80 -2.39 17.92
N THR A 177 -30.74 -2.10 17.18
CA THR A 177 -30.73 -1.09 16.09
C THR A 177 -31.47 -1.58 14.84
N VAL A 178 -31.97 -0.63 14.04
CA VAL A 178 -32.63 -0.96 12.76
C VAL A 178 -31.67 -1.72 11.83
N ALA A 179 -30.40 -1.30 11.76
CA ALA A 179 -29.39 -1.96 10.94
C ALA A 179 -29.17 -3.43 11.37
N ALA A 180 -29.10 -3.69 12.69
CA ALA A 180 -28.93 -5.05 13.22
C ALA A 180 -30.11 -5.96 12.89
N ARG A 181 -31.34 -5.46 13.03
CA ARG A 181 -32.55 -6.22 12.62
C ARG A 181 -32.53 -6.53 11.14
N LYS A 182 -32.23 -5.54 10.28
CA LYS A 182 -32.12 -5.80 8.84
C LYS A 182 -31.04 -6.84 8.52
N LEU A 183 -29.90 -6.81 9.23
CA LEU A 183 -28.84 -7.79 9.06
C LEU A 183 -29.30 -9.20 9.41
N THR A 184 -29.99 -9.40 10.53
CA THR A 184 -30.43 -10.73 10.97
C THR A 184 -31.64 -11.27 10.22
N ASP A 185 -32.55 -10.39 9.80
CA ASP A 185 -33.80 -10.79 9.17
C ASP A 185 -33.63 -11.11 7.65
N ASN A 186 -32.60 -10.54 7.01
CA ASN A 186 -32.47 -10.65 5.54
C ASN A 186 -31.30 -11.52 5.08
N PHE A 187 -30.44 -11.99 5.97
CA PHE A 187 -29.27 -12.81 5.62
C PHE A 187 -29.25 -14.10 6.46
N SER A 188 -29.09 -15.24 5.80
CA SER A 188 -29.05 -16.56 6.43
C SER A 188 -27.77 -16.79 7.25
N HIS A 189 -26.73 -16.04 6.98
CA HIS A 189 -25.45 -16.05 7.69
C HIS A 189 -24.85 -14.63 7.73
N LEU A 190 -23.92 -14.41 8.64
CA LEU A 190 -23.26 -13.10 8.76
C LEU A 190 -22.10 -12.96 7.76
N PRO A 191 -21.83 -11.74 7.24
CA PRO A 191 -20.74 -11.50 6.31
C PRO A 191 -19.38 -11.84 6.93
N GLU A 192 -18.52 -12.50 6.15
CA GLU A 192 -17.16 -12.80 6.54
C GLU A 192 -16.27 -11.54 6.48
N ARG A 193 -15.23 -11.52 7.31
CA ARG A 193 -14.19 -10.50 7.24
C ARG A 193 -13.27 -10.70 6.03
N ALA A 194 -12.55 -9.65 5.62
CA ALA A 194 -11.49 -9.73 4.63
C ALA A 194 -10.38 -10.71 5.08
N SER A 195 -9.84 -11.48 4.13
CA SER A 195 -8.73 -12.42 4.34
C SER A 195 -7.46 -11.84 3.75
N TYR A 196 -6.63 -11.23 4.61
CA TYR A 196 -5.35 -10.66 4.17
C TYR A 196 -4.24 -11.70 4.13
N ILE A 197 -4.21 -12.61 5.10
CA ILE A 197 -3.19 -13.64 5.25
C ILE A 197 -3.73 -14.93 4.63
N LEU A 198 -3.15 -15.35 3.51
CA LEU A 198 -3.49 -16.60 2.83
C LEU A 198 -2.54 -17.73 3.24
N ASN A 199 -1.29 -17.40 3.49
CA ASN A 199 -0.27 -18.32 3.98
C ASN A 199 0.48 -17.65 5.15
N TYR A 200 0.57 -18.33 6.29
CA TYR A 200 1.25 -17.80 7.48
C TYR A 200 2.77 -17.65 7.30
N ASP A 201 3.36 -18.43 6.38
CA ASP A 201 4.79 -18.29 6.03
C ASP A 201 5.11 -16.94 5.37
N ASP A 202 4.12 -16.26 4.81
CA ASP A 202 4.30 -14.95 4.18
C ASP A 202 4.32 -13.79 5.19
N VAL A 203 3.92 -14.03 6.44
CA VAL A 203 3.86 -13.01 7.50
C VAL A 203 4.97 -13.14 8.54
N ILE A 204 5.81 -14.17 8.42
CA ILE A 204 6.99 -14.37 9.27
C ILE A 204 8.23 -14.06 8.41
N TYR A 205 9.08 -13.17 8.92
CA TYR A 205 10.33 -12.83 8.25
C TYR A 205 11.38 -13.93 8.50
N ASP A 206 11.92 -14.48 7.42
CA ASP A 206 13.01 -15.43 7.46
C ASP A 206 14.35 -14.71 7.40
N THR A 207 15.06 -14.65 8.53
CA THR A 207 16.35 -13.96 8.67
C THR A 207 17.48 -14.61 7.87
N SER A 208 17.31 -15.86 7.41
CA SER A 208 18.30 -16.57 6.59
C SER A 208 18.31 -16.14 5.12
N LEU A 209 17.20 -15.53 4.66
CA LEU A 209 17.07 -15.11 3.28
C LEU A 209 17.75 -13.77 3.02
N PRO A 210 18.43 -13.61 1.88
CA PRO A 210 19.05 -12.36 1.50
C PRO A 210 18.02 -11.29 1.12
N VAL A 211 18.37 -10.02 1.33
CA VAL A 211 17.58 -8.85 0.95
C VAL A 211 18.27 -8.13 -0.20
N ASP A 212 17.62 -8.05 -1.34
CA ASP A 212 18.07 -7.29 -2.49
C ASP A 212 17.54 -5.86 -2.39
N VAL A 213 18.43 -4.87 -2.38
CA VAL A 213 18.08 -3.46 -2.21
C VAL A 213 18.78 -2.61 -3.26
N ASN A 214 18.02 -1.79 -3.95
CA ASN A 214 18.54 -0.67 -4.72
C ASN A 214 18.36 0.62 -3.91
N TRP A 215 19.34 0.94 -3.06
CA TRP A 215 19.26 2.08 -2.16
C TRP A 215 19.14 3.41 -2.90
N GLU A 216 19.90 3.60 -3.98
CA GLU A 216 19.84 4.81 -4.77
C GLU A 216 18.41 5.11 -5.24
N HIS A 217 17.76 4.12 -5.86
CA HIS A 217 16.38 4.24 -6.30
C HIS A 217 15.42 4.52 -5.13
N ILE A 218 15.54 3.75 -4.03
CA ILE A 218 14.63 3.90 -2.88
C ILE A 218 14.79 5.28 -2.23
N ILE A 219 16.01 5.78 -2.05
CA ILE A 219 16.26 7.09 -1.44
C ILE A 219 15.73 8.21 -2.32
N LEU A 220 16.08 8.20 -3.61
CA LEU A 220 15.72 9.29 -4.53
C LEU A 220 14.21 9.35 -4.82
N GLU A 221 13.55 8.19 -4.95
CA GLU A 221 12.10 8.13 -5.21
C GLU A 221 11.25 8.44 -3.96
N ASN A 222 11.85 8.34 -2.75
CA ASN A 222 11.13 8.56 -1.50
C ASN A 222 11.83 9.58 -0.60
N ILE A 223 12.43 10.59 -1.21
CA ILE A 223 13.18 11.62 -0.47
C ILE A 223 12.29 12.38 0.53
N ASP A 224 11.01 12.51 0.23
CA ASP A 224 9.97 13.09 1.07
C ASP A 224 9.67 12.29 2.36
N ARG A 225 10.13 11.05 2.43
CA ARG A 225 9.95 10.12 3.59
C ARG A 225 11.23 9.97 4.40
N MET A 226 12.33 10.49 3.90
CA MET A 226 13.61 10.41 4.62
C MET A 226 13.59 11.30 5.87
N PRO A 227 14.17 10.83 6.99
CA PRO A 227 14.25 11.63 8.21
C PRO A 227 15.03 12.93 7.95
N THR A 228 14.43 14.05 8.29
CA THR A 228 15.02 15.39 8.09
C THR A 228 16.37 15.51 8.81
N GLU A 229 16.50 14.91 10.00
CA GLU A 229 17.73 14.99 10.78
C GLU A 229 18.88 14.24 10.10
N LEU A 230 18.62 13.05 9.53
CA LEU A 230 19.60 12.32 8.73
C LEU A 230 20.06 13.14 7.53
N LEU A 231 19.11 13.71 6.79
CA LEU A 231 19.44 14.55 5.62
C LEU A 231 20.26 15.77 6.05
N ARG A 232 19.91 16.42 7.17
CA ARG A 232 20.64 17.56 7.71
C ARG A 232 22.09 17.21 8.06
N GLN A 233 22.31 16.07 8.72
CA GLN A 233 23.66 15.61 9.08
C GLN A 233 24.51 15.32 7.83
N VAL A 234 23.97 14.58 6.85
CA VAL A 234 24.71 14.21 5.65
C VAL A 234 24.92 15.40 4.71
N CYS A 235 23.97 16.30 4.59
CA CYS A 235 24.04 17.44 3.67
C CYS A 235 24.68 18.68 4.29
N LEU A 236 25.09 18.63 5.55
CA LEU A 236 25.66 19.78 6.30
C LEU A 236 26.69 20.54 5.46
N GLY A 237 26.53 21.87 5.42
CA GLY A 237 27.42 22.79 4.71
C GLY A 237 27.33 22.75 3.17
N SER A 238 26.43 21.94 2.60
CA SER A 238 26.34 21.77 1.15
C SER A 238 24.92 21.95 0.60
N PHE A 239 23.91 21.75 1.43
CA PHE A 239 22.50 21.97 1.12
C PHE A 239 21.76 22.38 2.40
N ASP A 240 20.89 23.38 2.31
CA ASP A 240 20.09 23.83 3.45
C ASP A 240 18.85 22.93 3.60
N VAL A 241 18.91 22.02 4.57
CA VAL A 241 17.82 21.06 4.84
C VAL A 241 16.78 21.72 5.72
N LEU A 242 15.70 22.16 5.10
CA LEU A 242 14.56 22.79 5.76
C LEU A 242 13.72 21.76 6.51
N ASP A 243 13.02 22.22 7.54
CA ASP A 243 11.97 21.44 8.19
C ASP A 243 10.71 21.43 7.30
N PRO A 244 10.24 20.27 6.82
CA PRO A 244 9.07 20.20 5.94
C PRO A 244 7.78 20.75 6.55
N SER A 245 7.69 20.84 7.87
CA SER A 245 6.54 21.43 8.56
C SER A 245 6.42 22.96 8.34
N ARG A 246 7.53 23.61 7.95
CA ARG A 246 7.58 25.06 7.66
C ARG A 246 7.27 25.39 6.21
N LEU A 247 7.17 24.36 5.34
CA LEU A 247 6.85 24.53 3.93
C LEU A 247 5.35 24.36 3.70
N ASN A 248 4.79 25.20 2.85
CA ASN A 248 3.41 25.02 2.40
C ASN A 248 3.33 23.88 1.36
N GLU A 249 2.11 23.40 1.10
CA GLU A 249 1.88 22.25 0.20
C GLU A 249 2.33 22.50 -1.25
N CYS A 250 2.43 23.77 -1.69
CA CYS A 250 2.90 24.12 -3.03
C CYS A 250 4.44 24.15 -3.10
N GLU A 251 5.12 24.44 -2.01
CA GLU A 251 6.59 24.52 -1.92
C GLU A 251 7.23 23.14 -1.76
N LYS A 252 6.59 22.21 -1.05
CA LYS A 252 7.12 20.88 -0.77
C LYS A 252 7.60 20.13 -2.03
N PRO A 253 6.81 20.03 -3.13
CA PRO A 253 7.25 19.29 -4.32
C PRO A 253 8.52 19.88 -4.95
N HIS A 254 8.65 21.21 -4.97
CA HIS A 254 9.82 21.87 -5.51
C HIS A 254 11.05 21.63 -4.64
N TYR A 255 10.91 21.80 -3.33
CA TYR A 255 11.98 21.54 -2.36
C TYR A 255 12.51 20.09 -2.44
N TYR A 256 11.63 19.09 -2.48
CA TYR A 256 12.07 17.71 -2.58
C TYR A 256 12.71 17.39 -3.94
N GLU A 257 12.27 18.02 -5.01
CA GLU A 257 12.91 17.88 -6.32
C GLU A 257 14.32 18.50 -6.34
N GLU A 258 14.54 19.62 -5.69
CA GLU A 258 15.88 20.23 -5.52
C GLU A 258 16.79 19.34 -4.67
N MET A 259 16.28 18.80 -3.56
CA MET A 259 17.00 17.84 -2.71
C MET A 259 17.40 16.59 -3.48
N ARG A 260 16.48 16.03 -4.28
CA ARG A 260 16.74 14.87 -5.13
C ARG A 260 17.88 15.15 -6.12
N LYS A 261 17.80 16.24 -6.87
CA LYS A 261 18.85 16.67 -7.81
C LYS A 261 20.20 16.90 -7.13
N PHE A 262 20.17 17.47 -5.94
CA PHE A 262 21.38 17.66 -5.15
C PHE A 262 22.03 16.34 -4.80
N LEU A 263 21.28 15.33 -4.32
CA LEU A 263 21.81 14.00 -3.99
C LEU A 263 22.28 13.25 -5.24
N GLU A 264 21.56 13.32 -6.36
CA GLU A 264 21.97 12.75 -7.64
C GLU A 264 23.31 13.32 -8.11
N SER A 265 23.56 14.60 -7.87
CA SER A 265 24.81 15.29 -8.22
C SER A 265 25.94 15.05 -7.21
N ASN A 266 25.67 14.39 -6.06
CA ASN A 266 26.60 14.15 -4.98
C ASN A 266 26.65 12.67 -4.58
N PRO A 267 27.23 11.78 -5.42
CA PRO A 267 27.24 10.33 -5.19
C PRO A 267 27.84 9.90 -3.85
N MET A 268 28.80 10.66 -3.32
CA MET A 268 29.39 10.39 -2.01
C MET A 268 28.36 10.50 -0.89
N LYS A 269 27.52 11.55 -0.89
CA LYS A 269 26.48 11.74 0.12
C LYS A 269 25.40 10.66 0.01
N LEU A 270 25.01 10.32 -1.20
CA LEU A 270 24.07 9.24 -1.48
C LEU A 270 24.62 7.88 -0.99
N SER A 271 25.91 7.61 -1.20
CA SER A 271 26.59 6.42 -0.70
C SER A 271 26.64 6.36 0.84
N ILE A 272 26.82 7.50 1.52
CA ILE A 272 26.77 7.58 2.99
C ILE A 272 25.38 7.18 3.48
N ILE A 273 24.30 7.79 2.94
CA ILE A 273 22.93 7.44 3.30
C ILE A 273 22.66 5.95 3.04
N SER A 274 23.04 5.44 1.87
CA SER A 274 22.89 4.03 1.50
C SER A 274 23.58 3.08 2.49
N SER A 275 24.78 3.44 2.93
CA SER A 275 25.54 2.66 3.90
C SER A 275 24.88 2.66 5.28
N MET A 276 24.39 3.80 5.73
CA MET A 276 23.66 3.91 7.00
C MET A 276 22.37 3.07 6.98
N MET A 277 21.62 3.12 5.88
CA MET A 277 20.42 2.29 5.69
C MET A 277 20.77 0.80 5.64
N GLY A 278 21.86 0.42 4.99
CA GLY A 278 22.34 -0.95 4.97
C GLY A 278 22.67 -1.48 6.38
N MET A 279 23.38 -0.70 7.19
CA MET A 279 23.65 -1.05 8.59
C MET A 279 22.36 -1.16 9.42
N ALA A 280 21.40 -0.26 9.21
CA ALA A 280 20.11 -0.33 9.90
C ALA A 280 19.31 -1.59 9.54
N VAL A 281 19.40 -2.10 8.30
CA VAL A 281 18.79 -3.38 7.91
C VAL A 281 19.44 -4.55 8.64
N GLU A 282 20.78 -4.60 8.75
CA GLU A 282 21.45 -5.67 9.50
C GLU A 282 21.05 -5.62 10.99
N THR A 283 20.99 -4.44 11.60
CA THR A 283 20.46 -4.27 12.96
C THR A 283 19.02 -4.76 13.08
N ALA A 284 18.16 -4.43 12.12
CA ALA A 284 16.78 -4.88 12.10
C ALA A 284 16.67 -6.41 11.99
N LYS A 285 17.54 -7.08 11.21
CA LYS A 285 17.60 -8.55 11.15
C LYS A 285 17.95 -9.16 12.51
N HIS A 286 18.91 -8.58 13.24
CA HIS A 286 19.25 -9.02 14.59
C HIS A 286 18.06 -8.86 15.55
N ARG A 287 17.30 -7.75 15.44
CA ARG A 287 16.07 -7.55 16.22
C ARG A 287 15.00 -8.59 15.89
N VAL A 288 14.83 -8.94 14.62
CA VAL A 288 13.89 -10.00 14.21
C VAL A 288 14.33 -11.37 14.75
N ALA A 289 15.62 -11.67 14.71
CA ALA A 289 16.16 -12.91 15.28
C ALA A 289 15.89 -13.00 16.80
N TRP A 290 15.93 -11.88 17.50
CA TRP A 290 15.60 -11.78 18.93
C TRP A 290 14.09 -11.84 19.17
N ASN A 291 13.30 -11.14 18.35
CA ASN A 291 11.85 -11.06 18.46
C ASN A 291 11.21 -11.08 17.05
N TYR A 292 10.67 -12.24 16.64
CA TYR A 292 10.08 -12.41 15.32
C TYR A 292 8.93 -11.42 15.02
N LYS A 293 8.29 -10.84 16.04
CA LYS A 293 7.23 -9.82 15.90
C LYS A 293 7.76 -8.46 15.45
N THR A 294 9.08 -8.28 15.42
CA THR A 294 9.69 -7.04 14.92
C THR A 294 9.38 -6.79 13.44
N ALA A 295 9.35 -7.84 12.62
CA ALA A 295 8.84 -7.75 11.26
C ALA A 295 7.30 -7.76 11.27
N ILE A 296 6.68 -6.77 10.62
CA ILE A 296 5.23 -6.58 10.65
C ILE A 296 4.64 -6.75 9.26
N PRO A 297 3.57 -7.55 9.08
CA PRO A 297 2.88 -7.66 7.82
C PRO A 297 2.07 -6.39 7.51
N VAL A 298 2.15 -5.92 6.27
CA VAL A 298 1.38 -4.82 5.72
C VAL A 298 0.67 -5.24 4.45
N TYR A 299 -0.52 -4.75 4.22
CA TYR A 299 -1.25 -5.00 2.99
C TYR A 299 -0.97 -3.91 1.96
N TYR A 300 -0.66 -4.33 0.74
CA TYR A 300 -0.42 -3.46 -0.40
C TYR A 300 -1.62 -3.53 -1.36
N PRO A 301 -2.53 -2.55 -1.36
CA PRO A 301 -3.80 -2.64 -2.09
C PRO A 301 -3.67 -2.71 -3.62
N THR A 302 -2.57 -2.20 -4.18
CA THR A 302 -2.35 -2.14 -5.65
C THR A 302 -2.11 -3.52 -6.25
N ASP A 303 -1.36 -4.37 -5.58
CA ASP A 303 -1.03 -5.73 -6.05
C ASP A 303 -1.77 -6.82 -5.27
N ASP A 304 -2.68 -6.45 -4.37
CA ASP A 304 -3.48 -7.35 -3.53
C ASP A 304 -2.62 -8.35 -2.73
N SER A 305 -1.46 -7.92 -2.27
CA SER A 305 -0.49 -8.78 -1.59
C SER A 305 -0.12 -8.27 -0.19
N VAL A 306 0.39 -9.20 0.62
CA VAL A 306 0.98 -8.88 1.93
C VAL A 306 2.49 -8.77 1.76
N HIS A 307 3.04 -7.68 2.26
CA HIS A 307 4.46 -7.39 2.34
C HIS A 307 4.89 -7.40 3.80
N LEU A 308 6.19 -7.41 4.06
CA LEU A 308 6.75 -7.26 5.39
C LEU A 308 7.44 -5.91 5.52
N ILE A 309 7.37 -5.31 6.71
CA ILE A 309 8.15 -4.12 7.03
C ILE A 309 9.15 -4.42 8.13
N LEU A 310 10.36 -3.88 7.96
CA LEU A 310 11.42 -3.88 8.97
C LEU A 310 11.64 -2.47 9.52
N PRO A 311 11.78 -2.31 10.84
CA PRO A 311 12.12 -1.04 11.46
C PRO A 311 13.58 -0.67 11.18
N LEU A 312 13.83 0.55 10.73
CA LEU A 312 15.16 1.09 10.54
C LEU A 312 15.42 2.22 11.54
N ALA A 313 16.37 1.97 12.46
CA ALA A 313 16.95 2.99 13.33
C ALA A 313 18.13 3.62 12.60
N LEU A 314 18.06 4.89 12.29
CA LEU A 314 19.10 5.61 11.54
C LEU A 314 19.99 6.47 12.44
N ASN A 315 19.65 6.62 13.71
CA ASN A 315 20.50 7.22 14.71
C ASN A 315 21.33 6.12 15.42
N ILE A 316 22.63 6.10 15.16
CA ILE A 316 23.54 5.08 15.73
C ILE A 316 23.60 5.18 17.26
N ASN A 317 23.44 6.36 17.83
CA ASN A 317 23.49 6.59 19.27
C ASN A 317 22.20 6.13 19.99
N GLU A 318 21.10 6.02 19.25
CA GLU A 318 19.79 5.64 19.78
C GLU A 318 19.20 4.52 18.90
N PRO A 319 19.75 3.30 19.00
CA PRO A 319 19.38 2.19 18.13
C PRO A 319 17.92 1.74 18.34
N ASP A 320 17.28 2.13 19.43
CA ASP A 320 15.86 1.81 19.71
C ASP A 320 14.89 2.82 19.11
N GLU A 321 15.38 4.00 18.71
CA GLU A 321 14.57 5.02 18.02
C GLU A 321 14.42 4.67 16.55
N ILE A 322 13.23 4.19 16.19
CA ILE A 322 12.93 3.83 14.81
C ILE A 322 12.54 5.09 14.04
N SER A 323 13.26 5.33 12.95
CA SER A 323 13.07 6.52 12.13
C SER A 323 12.09 6.27 10.97
N ILE A 324 12.20 5.12 10.33
CA ILE A 324 11.40 4.71 9.16
C ILE A 324 11.24 3.19 9.12
N ALA A 325 10.40 2.70 8.22
CA ALA A 325 10.22 1.26 7.98
C ALA A 325 10.54 0.90 6.52
N LEU A 326 11.34 -0.14 6.30
CA LEU A 326 11.64 -0.70 4.98
C LEU A 326 10.56 -1.70 4.58
N VAL A 327 9.92 -1.48 3.45
CA VAL A 327 8.92 -2.40 2.88
C VAL A 327 9.61 -3.40 1.98
N MET A 328 9.31 -4.69 2.19
CA MET A 328 9.90 -5.79 1.44
C MET A 328 8.86 -6.77 0.97
N THR A 329 9.07 -7.33 -0.22
CA THR A 329 8.29 -8.44 -0.77
C THR A 329 9.18 -9.68 -0.88
N LYS A 330 8.61 -10.85 -0.58
CA LYS A 330 9.27 -12.14 -0.84
C LYS A 330 9.13 -12.47 -2.31
N THR A 331 10.24 -12.75 -2.97
CA THR A 331 10.27 -13.11 -4.38
C THR A 331 10.02 -14.62 -4.56
N PRO A 332 9.53 -15.08 -5.72
CA PRO A 332 9.40 -16.51 -6.00
C PRO A 332 10.72 -17.28 -5.92
N SER A 333 11.86 -16.60 -6.09
CA SER A 333 13.20 -17.19 -5.95
C SER A 333 13.65 -17.38 -4.50
N GLY A 334 12.81 -17.10 -3.51
CA GLY A 334 13.14 -17.27 -2.10
C GLY A 334 14.08 -16.18 -1.55
N ARG A 335 14.01 -14.96 -2.05
CA ARG A 335 14.75 -13.78 -1.57
C ARG A 335 13.78 -12.69 -1.16
N TYR A 336 14.22 -11.75 -0.35
CA TYR A 336 13.46 -10.50 -0.15
C TYR A 336 13.95 -9.43 -1.11
N ARG A 337 13.04 -8.64 -1.62
CA ARG A 337 13.32 -7.43 -2.40
C ARG A 337 12.72 -6.23 -1.68
N ALA A 338 13.57 -5.25 -1.37
CA ALA A 338 13.11 -3.96 -0.86
C ALA A 338 12.36 -3.20 -1.96
N VAL A 339 11.20 -2.67 -1.61
CA VAL A 339 10.28 -1.99 -2.55
C VAL A 339 10.29 -0.49 -2.33
N THR A 340 10.18 -0.06 -1.08
CA THR A 340 10.08 1.35 -0.70
C THR A 340 10.31 1.52 0.80
N ILE A 341 10.30 2.74 1.28
CA ILE A 341 10.29 3.08 2.70
C ILE A 341 8.98 3.74 3.10
N PHE A 342 8.56 3.52 4.33
CA PHE A 342 7.41 4.18 4.95
C PHE A 342 7.86 5.04 6.13
N THR A 343 7.21 6.19 6.32
CA THR A 343 7.19 6.85 7.63
C THR A 343 6.44 5.97 8.63
N LEU A 344 6.61 6.20 9.93
CA LEU A 344 5.93 5.40 10.96
C LEU A 344 4.39 5.49 10.85
N ASP A 345 3.86 6.66 10.54
CA ASP A 345 2.41 6.84 10.27
C ASP A 345 1.94 6.01 9.07
N MET A 346 2.72 5.96 7.98
CA MET A 346 2.41 5.11 6.82
C MET A 346 2.50 3.63 7.19
N ALA A 347 3.54 3.24 7.93
CA ALA A 347 3.74 1.88 8.41
C ALA A 347 2.54 1.43 9.26
N TYR A 348 2.15 2.24 10.26
CA TYR A 348 1.00 1.95 11.12
C TYR A 348 -0.29 1.81 10.33
N SER A 349 -0.60 2.77 9.46
CA SER A 349 -1.86 2.77 8.71
C SER A 349 -1.98 1.62 7.71
N ASN A 350 -0.86 1.12 7.13
CA ASN A 350 -0.87 -0.02 6.22
C ASN A 350 -0.84 -1.37 6.97
N ALA A 351 -0.13 -1.45 8.10
CA ALA A 351 -0.16 -2.63 8.97
C ALA A 351 -1.56 -2.83 9.56
N ARG A 352 -2.24 -1.74 9.94
CA ARG A 352 -3.60 -1.79 10.50
C ARG A 352 -4.64 -2.40 9.55
N LEU A 353 -4.41 -2.39 8.25
CA LEU A 353 -5.27 -3.10 7.30
C LEU A 353 -5.30 -4.60 7.58
N VAL A 354 -4.14 -5.19 7.86
CA VAL A 354 -4.02 -6.63 8.13
C VAL A 354 -4.52 -6.96 9.54
N THR A 355 -3.96 -6.25 10.54
CA THR A 355 -4.28 -6.45 11.95
C THR A 355 -3.89 -5.21 12.77
N LYS A 356 -4.36 -5.10 14.01
CA LYS A 356 -3.86 -4.07 14.93
C LYS A 356 -2.37 -4.35 15.20
N PRO A 357 -1.45 -3.44 14.86
CA PRO A 357 -0.04 -3.60 15.18
C PRO A 357 0.18 -3.74 16.69
N SER A 358 1.07 -4.65 17.07
CA SER A 358 1.40 -4.97 18.46
C SER A 358 2.86 -5.37 18.56
N SER A 359 3.74 -4.51 18.04
CA SER A 359 5.19 -4.67 18.12
C SER A 359 5.78 -3.51 18.89
N ASP A 360 6.91 -3.73 19.57
CA ASP A 360 7.54 -2.77 20.47
C ASP A 360 7.82 -1.40 19.83
N TRP A 361 8.03 -1.37 18.51
CA TRP A 361 8.37 -0.17 17.76
C TRP A 361 7.18 0.46 16.99
N LEU A 362 6.05 -0.24 16.86
CA LEU A 362 4.88 0.23 16.10
C LEU A 362 3.61 0.06 16.93
N ILE A 363 3.56 0.71 18.06
CA ILE A 363 2.36 0.87 18.88
C ILE A 363 1.82 2.28 18.76
N ALA A 364 0.52 2.42 19.03
CA ALA A 364 -0.17 3.71 18.86
C ALA A 364 0.42 4.84 19.71
N GLU A 365 0.98 4.50 20.86
CA GLU A 365 1.57 5.41 21.83
C GLU A 365 3.01 5.84 21.48
N SER A 366 3.68 5.12 20.56
CA SER A 366 5.08 5.37 20.16
C SER A 366 5.23 6.23 18.91
N ILE A 367 4.13 6.65 18.29
CA ILE A 367 4.14 7.37 17.01
C ILE A 367 3.69 8.81 17.18
#